data_21c9c8bdf00183f33ed0de95b069f5e0
#
_entry.id   21c9c8bdf00183f33ed0de95b069f5e0
#
_cell.length_a   1.000
_cell.length_b   1.000
_cell.length_c   1.000
_cell.angle_alpha   90.00
_cell.angle_beta   90.00
_cell.angle_gamma   90.00
#
_symmetry.space_group_name_H-M   'P 1'
#
loop_
_entity.id
_entity.type
_entity.pdbx_description
1 polymer ?
#
loop_
_entity_poly.entity_id
_entity_poly.type
_entity_poly.pdbx_seq_one_letter_code
_entity_poly.pdbx_strand_id
1 'polypeptide(L)'
;MKQFNAAHLEIKKSFSEGFDTHPYEVGWADEVIFFIFVEDIIGNGTLDAKVQISHDGIHWADEGTAFDTITTKGLHFVKVSHFGNYIRLKTEIADAEFKLQIQIASKG
;
A
#
# COMPACT_ATOMS: atom_id res chain seq x y z
N MET A 1 -6.31 -25.36 5.96
CA MET A 1 -6.65 -24.16 6.75
C MET A 1 -5.83 -22.97 6.26
N LYS A 2 -6.49 -21.86 5.99
CA LYS A 2 -5.80 -20.66 5.55
C LYS A 2 -5.21 -19.91 6.74
N GLN A 3 -4.02 -19.37 6.56
CA GLN A 3 -3.41 -18.45 7.52
C GLN A 3 -3.82 -17.01 7.19
N PHE A 4 -3.97 -16.23 8.23
CA PHE A 4 -4.24 -14.80 8.10
C PHE A 4 -3.20 -14.02 8.90
N ASN A 5 -2.57 -13.06 8.25
CA ASN A 5 -1.63 -12.16 8.90
C ASN A 5 -1.92 -10.72 8.53
N ALA A 6 -1.68 -9.82 9.47
CA ALA A 6 -1.78 -8.39 9.25
C ALA A 6 -0.52 -7.71 9.77
N ALA A 7 -0.04 -6.72 9.03
CA ALA A 7 1.14 -5.96 9.41
C ALA A 7 0.96 -4.49 9.05
N HIS A 8 1.49 -3.63 9.92
CA HIS A 8 1.55 -2.20 9.65
C HIS A 8 2.82 -1.90 8.86
N LEU A 9 2.67 -1.38 7.65
CA LEU A 9 3.79 -0.99 6.80
C LEU A 9 4.25 0.42 7.11
N GLU A 10 3.29 1.32 7.39
CA GLU A 10 3.55 2.69 7.81
C GLU A 10 2.51 3.09 8.85
N ILE A 11 2.94 3.58 10.02
CA ILE A 11 2.07 3.90 11.15
C ILE A 11 2.13 5.39 11.44
N LYS A 12 0.96 6.06 11.35
CA LYS A 12 0.72 7.44 11.84
C LYS A 12 1.81 8.44 11.51
N LYS A 13 2.27 8.45 10.28
CA LYS A 13 3.24 9.43 9.79
C LYS A 13 2.59 10.39 8.82
N SER A 14 3.17 11.59 8.74
CA SER A 14 2.79 12.59 7.76
C SER A 14 3.77 12.58 6.59
N PHE A 15 3.24 12.60 5.36
CA PHE A 15 4.01 12.57 4.14
C PHE A 15 3.57 13.70 3.23
N SER A 16 4.54 14.42 2.67
CA SER A 16 4.30 15.46 1.64
C SER A 16 4.88 15.09 0.29
N GLU A 17 5.61 13.98 0.22
CA GLU A 17 6.22 13.45 -1.00
C GLU A 17 5.89 11.99 -1.15
N GLY A 18 5.97 11.49 -2.39
CA GLY A 18 5.80 10.08 -2.66
C GLY A 18 6.84 9.20 -1.97
N PHE A 19 6.45 8.00 -1.62
CA PHE A 19 7.34 7.05 -0.95
C PHE A 19 6.96 5.62 -1.35
N ASP A 20 7.89 4.69 -1.13
CA ASP A 20 7.64 3.28 -1.27
C ASP A 20 7.54 2.66 0.12
N THR A 21 6.55 1.78 0.34
CA THR A 21 6.48 1.04 1.59
C THR A 21 7.60 0.01 1.66
N HIS A 22 7.94 -0.45 2.86
CA HIS A 22 8.87 -1.55 3.02
C HIS A 22 8.35 -2.79 2.29
N PRO A 23 9.25 -3.56 1.63
CA PRO A 23 8.84 -4.82 1.01
C PRO A 23 8.30 -5.80 2.04
N TYR A 24 7.20 -6.47 1.69
CA TYR A 24 6.61 -7.50 2.53
C TYR A 24 6.67 -8.83 1.80
N GLU A 25 7.19 -9.86 2.47
CA GLU A 25 7.27 -11.20 1.88
C GLU A 25 5.91 -11.88 1.93
N VAL A 26 5.41 -12.30 0.76
CA VAL A 26 4.08 -12.90 0.62
C VAL A 26 4.09 -14.19 -0.20
N GLY A 27 5.26 -14.81 -0.35
CA GLY A 27 5.39 -16.02 -1.16
C GLY A 27 4.51 -17.19 -0.71
N TRP A 28 4.07 -17.18 0.54
CA TRP A 28 3.17 -18.20 1.11
C TRP A 28 1.68 -17.85 0.95
N ALA A 29 1.36 -16.61 0.60
CA ALA A 29 -0.01 -16.12 0.61
C ALA A 29 -0.68 -16.27 -0.75
N ASP A 30 -2.00 -16.44 -0.74
CA ASP A 30 -2.83 -16.49 -1.94
C ASP A 30 -3.43 -15.13 -2.26
N GLU A 31 -3.68 -14.33 -1.25
CA GLU A 31 -4.40 -13.07 -1.34
C GLU A 31 -3.85 -12.05 -0.37
N VAL A 32 -3.80 -10.80 -0.81
CA VAL A 32 -3.34 -9.67 -0.01
C VAL A 32 -4.34 -8.53 -0.14
N ILE A 33 -4.58 -7.82 0.96
CA ILE A 33 -5.36 -6.58 0.96
C ILE A 33 -4.46 -5.49 1.53
N PHE A 34 -4.31 -4.40 0.78
CA PHE A 34 -3.67 -3.19 1.29
C PHE A 34 -4.73 -2.22 1.78
N PHE A 35 -4.52 -1.67 2.97
CA PHE A 35 -5.35 -0.63 3.55
C PHE A 35 -4.54 0.64 3.70
N ILE A 36 -5.12 1.77 3.29
CA ILE A 36 -4.59 3.10 3.58
C ILE A 36 -5.66 3.83 4.38
N PHE A 37 -5.35 4.15 5.64
CA PHE A 37 -6.22 4.98 6.46
C PHE A 37 -5.68 6.39 6.50
N VAL A 38 -6.44 7.34 5.93
CA VAL A 38 -6.07 8.75 5.90
C VAL A 38 -6.69 9.44 7.10
N GLU A 39 -5.87 9.82 8.08
CA GLU A 39 -6.32 10.49 9.29
C GLU A 39 -6.56 11.97 9.06
N ASP A 40 -5.68 12.62 8.29
CA ASP A 40 -5.76 14.04 8.02
C ASP A 40 -5.11 14.39 6.68
N ILE A 41 -5.56 15.49 6.09
CA ILE A 41 -5.01 16.03 4.85
C ILE A 41 -4.85 17.54 5.04
N ILE A 42 -3.64 18.04 4.83
CA ILE A 42 -3.34 19.46 4.84
C ILE A 42 -3.10 19.91 3.40
N GLY A 43 -3.96 20.78 2.88
CA GLY A 43 -3.93 21.21 1.50
C GLY A 43 -5.00 20.55 0.64
N ASN A 44 -5.00 20.89 -0.65
CA ASN A 44 -5.95 20.38 -1.64
C ASN A 44 -5.22 19.54 -2.68
N GLY A 45 -4.61 18.46 -2.23
CA GLY A 45 -3.82 17.61 -3.09
C GLY A 45 -4.35 16.19 -3.22
N THR A 46 -3.53 15.35 -3.81
CA THR A 46 -3.88 13.98 -4.15
C THR A 46 -2.83 13.00 -3.65
N LEU A 47 -3.29 11.79 -3.34
CA LEU A 47 -2.44 10.63 -3.08
C LEU A 47 -2.80 9.54 -4.08
N ASP A 48 -1.81 9.13 -4.85
CA ASP A 48 -1.92 7.98 -5.75
C ASP A 48 -1.04 6.86 -5.22
N ALA A 49 -1.57 5.64 -5.19
CA ALA A 49 -0.84 4.47 -4.74
C ALA A 49 -1.09 3.30 -5.67
N LYS A 50 -0.05 2.58 -6.01
CA LYS A 50 -0.13 1.39 -6.85
C LYS A 50 0.67 0.24 -6.27
N VAL A 51 0.28 -0.98 -6.63
CA VAL A 51 0.92 -2.20 -6.16
C VAL A 51 2.07 -2.58 -7.08
N GLN A 52 3.22 -2.85 -6.47
CA GLN A 52 4.37 -3.41 -7.15
C GLN A 52 4.72 -4.77 -6.59
N ILE A 53 5.20 -5.65 -7.45
CA ILE A 53 5.62 -7.00 -7.08
C ILE A 53 7.07 -7.23 -7.46
N SER A 54 7.71 -8.17 -6.76
CA SER A 54 9.10 -8.54 -7.03
C SER A 54 9.31 -10.02 -6.75
N HIS A 55 10.23 -10.63 -7.51
CA HIS A 55 10.65 -12.00 -7.26
C HIS A 55 11.84 -12.08 -6.28
N ASP A 56 12.59 -11.00 -6.14
CA ASP A 56 13.84 -10.96 -5.36
C ASP A 56 13.89 -9.84 -4.30
N GLY A 57 12.92 -8.93 -4.28
CA GLY A 57 12.91 -7.79 -3.38
C GLY A 57 13.75 -6.61 -3.86
N ILE A 58 14.35 -6.71 -5.05
CA ILE A 58 15.25 -5.70 -5.62
C ILE A 58 14.69 -5.14 -6.93
N HIS A 59 14.21 -6.01 -7.81
CA HIS A 59 13.66 -5.64 -9.11
C HIS A 59 12.14 -5.62 -9.02
N TRP A 60 11.53 -4.46 -9.28
CA TRP A 60 10.10 -4.23 -9.07
C TRP A 60 9.36 -3.97 -10.38
N ALA A 61 8.15 -4.50 -10.46
CA ALA A 61 7.26 -4.29 -11.58
C ALA A 61 5.87 -3.90 -11.06
N ASP A 62 5.15 -3.10 -11.84
CA ASP A 62 3.77 -2.78 -11.53
C ASP A 62 2.90 -4.01 -11.73
N GLU A 63 2.10 -4.34 -10.73
CA GLU A 63 1.20 -5.50 -10.80
C GLU A 63 -0.06 -5.19 -11.61
N GLY A 64 -0.47 -3.93 -11.64
CA GLY A 64 -1.65 -3.49 -12.35
C GLY A 64 -2.77 -2.98 -11.44
N THR A 65 -2.73 -3.35 -10.17
CA THR A 65 -3.70 -2.87 -9.19
C THR A 65 -3.27 -1.52 -8.63
N ALA A 66 -4.20 -0.59 -8.56
CA ALA A 66 -3.96 0.73 -7.99
C ALA A 66 -5.18 1.19 -7.21
N PHE A 67 -4.95 2.06 -6.23
CA PHE A 67 -6.04 2.80 -5.59
C PHE A 67 -6.57 3.85 -6.56
N ASP A 68 -7.87 4.11 -6.51
CA ASP A 68 -8.39 5.35 -7.08
C ASP A 68 -7.71 6.52 -6.39
N THR A 69 -7.48 7.62 -7.10
CA THR A 69 -6.84 8.79 -6.51
C THR A 69 -7.54 9.21 -5.23
N ILE A 70 -6.78 9.29 -4.14
CA ILE A 70 -7.29 9.58 -2.81
C ILE A 70 -7.26 11.09 -2.57
N THR A 71 -8.42 11.66 -2.28
CA THR A 71 -8.58 13.08 -1.97
C THR A 71 -9.35 13.31 -0.67
N THR A 72 -9.77 12.24 -0.01
CA THR A 72 -10.63 12.31 1.19
C THR A 72 -10.04 11.50 2.33
N LYS A 73 -10.40 11.90 3.55
CA LYS A 73 -10.08 11.13 4.76
C LYS A 73 -10.87 9.83 4.79
N GLY A 74 -10.39 8.88 5.55
CA GLY A 74 -11.04 7.61 5.79
C GLY A 74 -10.23 6.42 5.31
N LEU A 75 -10.87 5.27 5.28
CA LEU A 75 -10.24 4.01 4.94
C LEU A 75 -10.41 3.69 3.46
N HIS A 76 -9.29 3.40 2.81
CA HIS A 76 -9.24 2.97 1.41
C HIS A 76 -8.54 1.63 1.34
N PHE A 77 -8.97 0.77 0.41
CA PHE A 77 -8.33 -0.55 0.27
C PHE A 77 -8.33 -1.05 -1.17
N VAL A 78 -7.40 -1.95 -1.46
CA VAL A 78 -7.37 -2.74 -2.70
C VAL A 78 -6.99 -4.17 -2.39
N LYS A 79 -7.51 -5.10 -3.19
CA LYS A 79 -7.20 -6.53 -3.10
C LYS A 79 -6.26 -6.92 -4.22
N VAL A 80 -5.31 -7.80 -3.90
CA VAL A 80 -4.34 -8.30 -4.87
C VAL A 80 -4.25 -9.82 -4.77
N SER A 81 -4.20 -10.49 -5.91
CA SER A 81 -3.93 -11.91 -6.00
C SER A 81 -2.94 -12.16 -7.14
N HIS A 82 -2.37 -13.36 -7.22
CA HIS A 82 -1.42 -13.73 -8.28
C HIS A 82 -0.18 -12.83 -8.30
N PHE A 83 0.49 -12.72 -7.15
CA PHE A 83 1.71 -11.94 -6.98
C PHE A 83 2.92 -12.86 -6.77
N GLY A 84 4.12 -12.27 -6.81
CA GLY A 84 5.37 -13.00 -6.58
C GLY A 84 5.71 -13.12 -5.10
N ASN A 85 7.01 -13.14 -4.77
CA ASN A 85 7.48 -13.34 -3.40
C ASN A 85 7.38 -12.09 -2.54
N TYR A 86 7.49 -10.90 -3.14
CA TYR A 86 7.49 -9.63 -2.42
C TYR A 86 6.48 -8.68 -3.02
N ILE A 87 5.89 -7.85 -2.17
CA ILE A 87 4.90 -6.87 -2.56
C ILE A 87 5.13 -5.56 -1.80
N ARG A 88 4.81 -4.45 -2.44
CA ARG A 88 4.85 -3.12 -1.81
C ARG A 88 3.87 -2.18 -2.47
N LEU A 89 3.61 -1.04 -1.83
CA LEU A 89 2.92 0.09 -2.45
C LEU A 89 3.95 1.13 -2.85
N LYS A 90 3.79 1.66 -4.05
CA LYS A 90 4.47 2.87 -4.49
C LYS A 90 3.47 4.01 -4.50
N THR A 91 3.79 5.08 -3.77
CA THR A 91 2.87 6.21 -3.61
C THR A 91 3.44 7.47 -4.24
N GLU A 92 2.55 8.36 -4.68
CA GLU A 92 2.87 9.69 -5.14
C GLU A 92 1.90 10.68 -4.49
N ILE A 93 2.43 11.78 -3.96
CA ILE A 93 1.64 12.82 -3.32
C ILE A 93 1.90 14.14 -4.04
N ALA A 94 0.83 14.87 -4.36
CA ALA A 94 0.90 16.18 -4.98
C ALA A 94 0.08 17.19 -4.18
N ASP A 95 0.66 18.35 -3.95
CA ASP A 95 0.00 19.56 -3.41
C ASP A 95 -0.68 19.42 -2.05
N ALA A 96 -0.23 18.45 -1.24
CA ALA A 96 -0.80 18.25 0.11
C ALA A 96 0.16 17.48 1.01
N GLU A 97 -0.15 17.51 2.30
CA GLU A 97 0.47 16.63 3.29
C GLU A 97 -0.60 15.67 3.80
N PHE A 98 -0.30 14.37 3.77
CA PHE A 98 -1.20 13.31 4.21
C PHE A 98 -0.68 12.68 5.50
N LYS A 99 -1.52 12.68 6.54
CA LYS A 99 -1.27 11.89 7.75
C LYS A 99 -2.01 10.58 7.59
N LEU A 100 -1.25 9.49 7.49
CA LEU A 100 -1.84 8.19 7.16
C LEU A 100 -1.11 7.04 7.85
N GLN A 101 -1.77 5.89 7.84
CA GLN A 101 -1.16 4.61 8.17
C GLN A 101 -1.49 3.60 7.09
N ILE A 102 -0.56 2.71 6.83
CA ILE A 102 -0.71 1.67 5.81
C ILE A 102 -0.60 0.31 6.48
N GLN A 103 -1.54 -0.56 6.18
CA GLN A 103 -1.57 -1.92 6.70
C GLN A 103 -1.75 -2.90 5.56
N ILE A 104 -1.09 -4.04 5.66
CA ILE A 104 -1.28 -5.17 4.76
C ILE A 104 -1.89 -6.32 5.55
N ALA A 105 -2.90 -6.97 4.97
CA ALA A 105 -3.47 -8.21 5.46
C ALA A 105 -3.28 -9.29 4.41
N SER A 106 -2.76 -10.43 4.80
CA SER A 106 -2.45 -11.52 3.87
C SER A 106 -3.04 -12.84 4.33
N LYS A 107 -3.48 -13.65 3.36
CA LYS A 107 -4.07 -14.97 3.59
C LYS A 107 -3.40 -15.99 2.69
N GLY A 108 -3.21 -17.17 3.22
CA GLY A 108 -2.70 -18.28 2.45
C GLY A 108 -3.06 -19.63 3.03
#